data_f9237b0323ab22fe99e65459854c6709
#
_entry.id   f9237b0323ab22fe99e65459854c6709
#
_cell.length_a   1.000
_cell.length_b   1.000
_cell.length_c   1.000
_cell.angle_alpha   90.00
_cell.angle_beta   90.00
_cell.angle_gamma   90.00
#
_symmetry.space_group_name_H-M   'P 1'
#
loop_
_entity.id
_entity.type
_entity.pdbx_description
1 polymer ?
#
loop_
_entity_poly.entity_id
_entity_poly.type
_entity_poly.pdbx_seq_one_letter_code
_entity_poly.pdbx_strand_id
1 'polypeptide(L)'
;MKKMLLSLFLMIGICSFSTIRQRITEIKKDYAETNSYKSYRIEKERIDLSEGGEIRRYYKNNVLRKVVTEFYTGHTKQYAEYYIKNGKTYFKYLLTTYFYNGNKKEEKRYYYDNHENLIRYIDPSGKIIANENGLKDYEGSEVWED
;
A
#
# COMPACT_ATOMS: atom_id res chain seq x y z
N MET A 1 27.55 14.16 38.47
CA MET A 1 27.19 14.48 37.05
C MET A 1 27.41 13.35 36.05
N LYS A 2 28.09 12.27 36.39
CA LYS A 2 28.32 11.14 35.44
C LYS A 2 27.14 10.13 35.32
N LYS A 3 26.12 10.19 36.15
CA LYS A 3 24.99 9.24 36.14
C LYS A 3 23.80 9.67 35.28
N MET A 4 23.74 10.92 34.82
CA MET A 4 22.62 11.42 33.94
C MET A 4 22.82 11.12 32.45
N LEU A 5 24.06 10.89 31.98
CA LEU A 5 24.29 10.62 30.54
C LEU A 5 23.96 9.18 30.15
N LEU A 6 23.95 8.24 31.07
CA LEU A 6 23.67 6.82 30.76
C LEU A 6 22.17 6.56 30.56
N SER A 7 21.32 7.37 31.18
CA SER A 7 19.85 7.25 31.06
C SER A 7 19.31 7.75 29.74
N LEU A 8 20.02 8.69 29.08
CA LEU A 8 19.58 9.27 27.81
C LEU A 8 19.83 8.33 26.61
N PHE A 9 20.87 7.49 26.68
CA PHE A 9 21.18 6.54 25.61
C PHE A 9 20.28 5.30 25.58
N LEU A 10 19.67 4.93 26.71
CA LEU A 10 18.73 3.79 26.76
C LEU A 10 17.34 4.13 26.19
N MET A 11 16.97 5.41 26.12
CA MET A 11 15.68 5.83 25.55
C MET A 11 15.65 5.85 24.02
N ILE A 12 16.80 5.95 23.36
CA ILE A 12 16.86 6.03 21.88
C ILE A 12 16.64 4.66 21.23
N GLY A 13 16.98 3.58 21.89
CA GLY A 13 16.82 2.21 21.37
C GLY A 13 15.39 1.65 21.40
N ILE A 14 14.50 2.22 22.22
CA ILE A 14 13.13 1.72 22.38
C ILE A 14 12.15 2.37 21.37
N CYS A 15 12.52 3.50 20.79
CA CYS A 15 11.65 4.24 19.85
C CYS A 15 11.46 3.58 18.48
N SER A 16 12.42 2.76 17.99
CA SER A 16 12.35 2.24 16.61
C SER A 16 11.35 1.10 16.44
N PHE A 17 11.24 0.20 17.40
CA PHE A 17 10.27 -0.92 17.32
C PHE A 17 8.82 -0.48 17.58
N SER A 18 8.64 0.52 18.41
CA SER A 18 7.34 1.14 18.66
C SER A 18 6.76 1.79 17.39
N THR A 19 7.60 2.36 16.53
CA THR A 19 7.17 3.14 15.35
C THR A 19 6.57 2.28 14.23
N ILE A 20 7.15 1.12 13.88
CA ILE A 20 6.61 0.25 12.81
C ILE A 20 5.28 -0.34 13.23
N ARG A 21 5.17 -0.89 14.45
CA ARG A 21 3.90 -1.43 14.96
C ARG A 21 2.82 -0.37 15.03
N GLN A 22 3.15 0.81 15.51
CA GLN A 22 2.24 1.96 15.55
C GLN A 22 1.82 2.35 14.14
N ARG A 23 2.76 2.44 13.20
CA ARG A 23 2.46 2.77 11.80
C ARG A 23 1.51 1.76 11.16
N ILE A 24 1.71 0.46 11.37
CA ILE A 24 0.79 -0.57 10.88
C ILE A 24 -0.63 -0.40 11.47
N THR A 25 -0.74 -0.02 12.73
CA THR A 25 -2.04 0.25 13.39
C THR A 25 -2.72 1.46 12.77
N GLU A 26 -1.99 2.53 12.50
CA GLU A 26 -2.49 3.72 11.79
C GLU A 26 -2.97 3.39 10.38
N ILE A 27 -2.18 2.61 9.62
CA ILE A 27 -2.55 2.15 8.27
C ILE A 27 -3.86 1.37 8.29
N LYS A 28 -4.04 0.45 9.23
CA LYS A 28 -5.29 -0.31 9.37
C LYS A 28 -6.49 0.59 9.67
N LYS A 29 -6.30 1.61 10.49
CA LYS A 29 -7.34 2.61 10.81
C LYS A 29 -7.69 3.44 9.57
N ASP A 30 -6.68 3.98 8.88
CA ASP A 30 -6.87 4.78 7.66
C ASP A 30 -7.53 3.97 6.53
N TYR A 31 -7.15 2.69 6.38
CA TYR A 31 -7.77 1.75 5.46
C TYR A 31 -9.26 1.55 5.77
N ALA A 32 -9.61 1.29 7.03
CA ALA A 32 -10.99 1.11 7.45
C ALA A 32 -11.82 2.38 7.23
N GLU A 33 -11.29 3.56 7.57
CA GLU A 33 -11.94 4.86 7.34
C GLU A 33 -12.19 5.08 5.85
N THR A 34 -11.17 4.85 5.01
CA THR A 34 -11.28 5.04 3.55
C THR A 34 -12.37 4.13 2.96
N ASN A 35 -12.45 2.87 3.38
CA ASN A 35 -13.46 1.94 2.85
C ASN A 35 -14.87 2.13 3.45
N SER A 36 -15.00 2.74 4.61
CA SER A 36 -16.30 3.04 5.21
C SER A 36 -17.00 4.25 4.56
N TYR A 37 -16.23 5.17 3.98
CA TYR A 37 -16.79 6.36 3.33
C TYR A 37 -17.50 5.98 2.01
N LYS A 38 -18.74 6.49 1.79
CA LYS A 38 -19.59 6.07 0.66
C LYS A 38 -19.80 7.14 -0.41
N SER A 39 -19.45 8.39 -0.13
CA SER A 39 -19.78 9.53 -1.00
C SER A 39 -18.57 10.05 -1.78
N TYR A 40 -17.74 9.16 -2.30
CA TYR A 40 -16.61 9.53 -3.15
C TYR A 40 -17.07 10.11 -4.49
N ARG A 41 -16.43 11.18 -4.95
CA ARG A 41 -16.42 11.54 -6.37
C ARG A 41 -15.47 10.59 -7.07
N ILE A 42 -15.94 9.90 -8.11
CA ILE A 42 -15.16 8.88 -8.81
C ILE A 42 -14.90 9.35 -10.23
N GLU A 43 -13.62 9.41 -10.60
CA GLU A 43 -13.18 9.61 -11.98
C GLU A 43 -12.72 8.29 -12.56
N LYS A 44 -13.15 8.00 -13.80
CA LYS A 44 -12.81 6.78 -14.52
C LYS A 44 -12.07 7.12 -15.80
N GLU A 45 -10.98 6.41 -16.02
CA GLU A 45 -10.16 6.51 -17.22
C GLU A 45 -9.98 5.12 -17.82
N ARG A 46 -10.28 4.99 -19.11
CA ARG A 46 -9.95 3.78 -19.88
C ARG A 46 -8.55 3.93 -20.45
N ILE A 47 -7.77 2.88 -20.35
CA ILE A 47 -6.45 2.82 -20.95
C ILE A 47 -6.54 1.94 -22.20
N ASP A 48 -6.17 2.50 -23.34
CA ASP A 48 -6.07 1.79 -24.62
C ASP A 48 -4.77 0.95 -24.66
N LEU A 49 -4.71 -0.05 -23.82
CA LEU A 49 -3.76 -1.17 -23.97
C LEU A 49 -4.41 -2.20 -24.89
N SER A 50 -3.60 -3.03 -25.55
CA SER A 50 -4.06 -4.05 -26.52
C SER A 50 -5.20 -4.94 -25.99
N GLU A 51 -5.33 -5.08 -24.69
CA GLU A 51 -6.31 -5.93 -24.00
C GLU A 51 -7.20 -5.17 -23.01
N GLY A 52 -7.01 -3.86 -22.92
CA GLY A 52 -7.82 -2.96 -22.12
C GLY A 52 -7.38 -2.81 -20.67
N GLY A 53 -7.83 -1.73 -20.08
CA GLY A 53 -7.63 -1.42 -18.68
C GLY A 53 -8.51 -0.27 -18.23
N GLU A 54 -8.68 -0.13 -16.94
CA GLU A 54 -9.42 0.96 -16.30
C GLU A 54 -8.67 1.45 -15.05
N ILE A 55 -8.64 2.76 -14.89
CA ILE A 55 -8.21 3.42 -13.66
C ILE A 55 -9.41 4.15 -13.08
N ARG A 56 -9.66 3.97 -11.77
CA ARG A 56 -10.67 4.67 -11.00
C ARG A 56 -10.02 5.44 -9.87
N ARG A 57 -10.23 6.77 -9.84
CA ARG A 57 -9.70 7.65 -8.79
C ARG A 57 -10.85 8.10 -7.89
N TYR A 58 -10.67 7.96 -6.58
CA TYR A 58 -11.66 8.22 -5.55
C TYR A 58 -11.25 9.46 -4.75
N TYR A 59 -12.05 10.52 -4.84
CA TYR A 59 -11.80 11.79 -4.19
C TYR A 59 -12.81 12.07 -3.06
N LYS A 60 -12.31 12.45 -1.89
CA LYS A 60 -13.08 13.00 -0.77
C LYS A 60 -12.71 14.47 -0.61
N ASN A 61 -13.66 15.39 -0.80
CA ASN A 61 -13.42 16.84 -0.73
C ASN A 61 -12.27 17.29 -1.66
N ASN A 62 -12.24 16.80 -2.90
CA ASN A 62 -11.20 17.04 -3.90
C ASN A 62 -9.79 16.50 -3.54
N VAL A 63 -9.67 15.74 -2.48
CA VAL A 63 -8.41 15.07 -2.10
C VAL A 63 -8.47 13.61 -2.56
N LEU A 64 -7.47 13.18 -3.32
CA LEU A 64 -7.33 11.79 -3.76
C LEU A 64 -7.07 10.88 -2.55
N ARG A 65 -7.91 9.86 -2.38
CA ARG A 65 -7.84 8.94 -1.23
C ARG A 65 -7.57 7.50 -1.64
N LYS A 66 -7.99 7.12 -2.84
CA LYS A 66 -7.83 5.75 -3.33
C LYS A 66 -7.75 5.77 -4.86
N VAL A 67 -6.89 4.93 -5.41
CA VAL A 67 -6.85 4.59 -6.84
C VAL A 67 -7.06 3.09 -6.97
N VAL A 68 -7.88 2.70 -7.92
CA VAL A 68 -8.09 1.31 -8.30
C VAL A 68 -7.70 1.14 -9.75
N THR A 69 -6.84 0.18 -10.03
CA THR A 69 -6.46 -0.17 -11.41
C THR A 69 -6.90 -1.58 -11.73
N GLU A 70 -7.33 -1.78 -12.96
CA GLU A 70 -7.68 -3.08 -13.50
C GLU A 70 -7.09 -3.21 -14.90
N PHE A 71 -6.16 -4.14 -15.08
CA PHE A 71 -5.49 -4.38 -16.37
C PHE A 71 -5.66 -5.83 -16.78
N TYR A 72 -5.83 -6.02 -18.09
CA TYR A 72 -5.94 -7.34 -18.69
C TYR A 72 -4.74 -7.60 -19.59
N THR A 73 -4.26 -8.83 -19.56
CA THR A 73 -3.35 -9.40 -20.55
C THR A 73 -3.96 -10.71 -21.06
N GLY A 74 -3.45 -11.30 -22.17
CA GLY A 74 -3.96 -12.58 -22.68
C GLY A 74 -3.98 -13.72 -21.67
N HIS A 75 -3.25 -13.58 -20.58
CA HIS A 75 -3.04 -14.64 -19.59
C HIS A 75 -3.43 -14.25 -18.17
N THR A 76 -3.52 -12.96 -17.86
CA THR A 76 -3.77 -12.50 -16.50
C THR A 76 -4.72 -11.31 -16.45
N LYS A 77 -5.39 -11.18 -15.30
CA LYS A 77 -6.03 -9.96 -14.85
C LYS A 77 -5.31 -9.47 -13.62
N GLN A 78 -4.86 -8.24 -13.62
CA GLN A 78 -4.30 -7.57 -12.45
C GLN A 78 -5.30 -6.54 -11.93
N TYR A 79 -5.65 -6.65 -10.67
CA TYR A 79 -6.48 -5.70 -9.93
C TYR A 79 -5.65 -5.15 -8.78
N ALA A 80 -5.49 -3.85 -8.70
CA ALA A 80 -4.77 -3.23 -7.60
C ALA A 80 -5.57 -2.08 -6.97
N GLU A 81 -5.43 -1.93 -5.67
CA GLU A 81 -5.93 -0.82 -4.90
C GLU A 81 -4.77 -0.10 -4.22
N TYR A 82 -4.68 1.21 -4.44
CA TYR A 82 -3.70 2.09 -3.81
C TYR A 82 -4.44 3.02 -2.86
N TYR A 83 -4.03 3.04 -1.61
CA TYR A 83 -4.62 3.88 -0.57
C TYR A 83 -3.68 5.04 -0.28
N ILE A 84 -4.18 6.26 -0.42
CA ILE A 84 -3.39 7.48 -0.50
C ILE A 84 -3.77 8.42 0.64
N LYS A 85 -2.75 9.01 1.29
CA LYS A 85 -2.89 10.04 2.31
C LYS A 85 -1.75 11.04 2.14
N ASN A 86 -2.09 12.33 2.08
CA ASN A 86 -1.13 13.40 1.85
C ASN A 86 -0.26 13.19 0.58
N GLY A 87 -0.90 12.73 -0.52
CA GLY A 87 -0.24 12.46 -1.80
C GLY A 87 0.66 11.21 -1.83
N LYS A 88 0.69 10.41 -0.75
CA LYS A 88 1.56 9.24 -0.64
C LYS A 88 0.77 7.96 -0.44
N THR A 89 1.20 6.90 -1.12
CA THR A 89 0.63 5.56 -0.91
C THR A 89 1.07 5.02 0.44
N TYR A 90 0.13 4.68 1.30
CA TYR A 90 0.41 4.05 2.58
C TYR A 90 0.09 2.55 2.62
N PHE A 91 -0.77 2.08 1.69
CA PHE A 91 -1.13 0.68 1.57
C PHE A 91 -1.47 0.35 0.12
N LYS A 92 -1.02 -0.80 -0.37
CA LYS A 92 -1.35 -1.36 -1.69
C LYS A 92 -1.85 -2.79 -1.51
N TYR A 93 -2.95 -3.10 -2.17
CA TYR A 93 -3.47 -4.45 -2.36
C TYR A 93 -3.36 -4.81 -3.83
N LEU A 94 -2.82 -6.00 -4.14
CA LEU A 94 -2.72 -6.51 -5.50
C LEU A 94 -3.32 -7.91 -5.57
N LEU A 95 -4.23 -8.11 -6.52
CA LEU A 95 -4.81 -9.40 -6.87
C LEU A 95 -4.50 -9.73 -8.32
N THR A 96 -3.74 -10.79 -8.55
CA THR A 96 -3.47 -11.34 -9.88
C THR A 96 -4.29 -12.60 -10.10
N THR A 97 -5.06 -12.65 -11.19
CA THR A 97 -5.81 -13.83 -11.62
C THR A 97 -5.16 -14.40 -12.88
N TYR A 98 -4.78 -15.67 -12.87
CA TYR A 98 -4.12 -16.37 -13.98
C TYR A 98 -5.13 -17.23 -14.74
N PHE A 99 -5.51 -16.84 -15.96
CA PHE A 99 -6.58 -17.50 -16.72
C PHE A 99 -6.22 -18.91 -17.19
N TYR A 100 -4.93 -19.13 -17.50
CA TYR A 100 -4.43 -20.42 -18.01
C TYR A 100 -4.27 -21.49 -16.92
N ASN A 101 -4.40 -21.12 -15.65
CA ASN A 101 -4.23 -22.00 -14.49
C ASN A 101 -5.51 -22.07 -13.67
N GLY A 102 -6.65 -22.37 -14.31
CA GLY A 102 -7.93 -22.54 -13.63
C GLY A 102 -8.42 -21.31 -12.87
N ASN A 103 -8.06 -20.10 -13.34
CA ASN A 103 -8.33 -18.84 -12.64
C ASN A 103 -7.67 -18.76 -11.23
N LYS A 104 -6.47 -19.36 -11.09
CA LYS A 104 -5.68 -19.22 -9.87
C LYS A 104 -5.54 -17.75 -9.49
N LYS A 105 -5.73 -17.44 -8.21
CA LYS A 105 -5.62 -16.10 -7.67
C LYS A 105 -4.44 -16.00 -6.71
N GLU A 106 -3.71 -14.92 -6.80
CA GLU A 106 -2.63 -14.57 -5.89
C GLU A 106 -2.85 -13.17 -5.33
N GLU A 107 -2.88 -13.07 -4.01
CA GLU A 107 -3.03 -11.80 -3.29
C GLU A 107 -1.70 -11.38 -2.70
N LYS A 108 -1.38 -10.08 -2.81
CA LYS A 108 -0.22 -9.47 -2.18
C LYS A 108 -0.66 -8.19 -1.47
N ARG A 109 -0.04 -7.86 -0.33
CA ARG A 109 -0.32 -6.66 0.45
C ARG A 109 0.98 -5.97 0.83
N TYR A 110 1.03 -4.66 0.62
CA TYR A 110 2.20 -3.83 0.85
C TYR A 110 1.84 -2.69 1.80
N TYR A 111 2.68 -2.48 2.80
CA TYR A 111 2.51 -1.44 3.82
C TYR A 111 3.71 -0.50 3.79
N TYR A 112 3.47 0.80 3.73
CA TYR A 112 4.50 1.82 3.59
C TYR A 112 4.53 2.77 4.79
N ASP A 113 5.72 3.28 5.11
CA ASP A 113 5.87 4.37 6.08
C ASP A 113 5.49 5.73 5.46
N ASN A 114 5.70 6.82 6.23
CA ASN A 114 5.39 8.17 5.77
C ASN A 114 6.36 8.70 4.69
N HIS A 115 7.43 7.96 4.39
CA HIS A 115 8.42 8.26 3.36
C HIS A 115 8.30 7.31 2.17
N GLU A 116 7.20 6.52 2.10
CA GLU A 116 6.95 5.51 1.06
C GLU A 116 7.96 4.35 1.06
N ASN A 117 8.68 4.14 2.18
CA ASN A 117 9.47 2.94 2.35
C ASN A 117 8.57 1.76 2.69
N LEU A 118 8.80 0.62 2.02
CA LEU A 118 8.08 -0.61 2.31
C LEU A 118 8.50 -1.15 3.68
N ILE A 119 7.57 -1.20 4.63
CA ILE A 119 7.80 -1.68 6.01
C ILE A 119 7.23 -3.06 6.29
N ARG A 120 6.31 -3.53 5.46
CA ARG A 120 5.73 -4.89 5.54
C ARG A 120 5.20 -5.33 4.20
N TYR A 121 5.47 -6.56 3.85
CA TYR A 121 4.90 -7.26 2.71
C TYR A 121 4.23 -8.55 3.17
N ILE A 122 3.07 -8.86 2.61
CA ILE A 122 2.39 -10.16 2.79
C ILE A 122 2.32 -10.81 1.42
N ASP A 123 2.96 -11.97 1.29
CA ASP A 123 3.06 -12.72 0.05
C ASP A 123 1.77 -13.52 -0.24
N PRO A 124 1.65 -14.16 -1.43
CA PRO A 124 0.46 -14.94 -1.79
C PRO A 124 0.17 -16.14 -0.87
N SER A 125 1.15 -16.63 -0.11
CA SER A 125 0.97 -17.69 0.88
C SER A 125 0.43 -17.17 2.22
N GLY A 126 0.34 -15.85 2.37
CA GLY A 126 -0.01 -15.17 3.63
C GLY A 126 1.18 -14.98 4.57
N LYS A 127 2.40 -15.30 4.12
CA LYS A 127 3.61 -15.09 4.92
C LYS A 127 3.90 -13.60 5.06
N ILE A 128 4.11 -13.16 6.30
CA ILE A 128 4.48 -11.78 6.60
C ILE A 128 6.00 -11.66 6.52
N ILE A 129 6.46 -10.75 5.66
CA ILE A 129 7.85 -10.35 5.55
C ILE A 129 7.92 -8.93 6.09
N ALA A 130 8.50 -8.77 7.28
CA ALA A 130 8.72 -7.46 7.88
C ALA A 130 10.07 -6.92 7.40
N ASN A 131 10.13 -5.61 7.21
CA ASN A 131 11.34 -4.97 6.79
C ASN A 131 11.94 -4.16 7.94
N GLU A 132 12.98 -4.67 8.53
CA GLU A 132 13.83 -3.92 9.45
C GLU A 132 14.97 -3.19 8.72
N ASN A 133 15.32 -3.60 7.47
CA ASN A 133 16.49 -3.14 6.73
C ASN A 133 16.23 -2.77 5.25
N GLY A 134 15.00 -2.42 4.89
CA GLY A 134 14.68 -2.00 3.53
C GLY A 134 14.50 -3.16 2.55
N LEU A 135 13.33 -3.78 2.53
CA LEU A 135 12.91 -4.55 1.34
C LEU A 135 12.93 -3.57 0.16
N LYS A 136 13.69 -3.89 -0.87
CA LYS A 136 13.55 -3.17 -2.14
C LYS A 136 12.14 -3.45 -2.64
N ASP A 137 11.37 -2.41 -2.87
CA ASP A 137 10.11 -2.53 -3.60
C ASP A 137 10.45 -2.83 -5.05
N TYR A 138 10.47 -4.11 -5.41
CA TYR A 138 10.77 -4.55 -6.78
C TYR A 138 9.66 -4.20 -7.78
N GLU A 139 8.47 -3.82 -7.30
CA GLU A 139 7.33 -3.49 -8.14
C GLU A 139 7.09 -1.97 -8.26
N GLY A 140 7.97 -1.17 -7.64
CA GLY A 140 7.91 0.30 -7.67
C GLY A 140 6.74 0.88 -6.89
N SER A 141 6.96 1.98 -6.19
CA SER A 141 5.89 2.89 -5.79
C SER A 141 5.47 3.63 -7.07
N GLU A 142 4.30 3.33 -7.62
CA GLU A 142 3.75 4.15 -8.68
C GLU A 142 3.44 5.53 -8.11
N VAL A 143 4.13 6.55 -8.61
CA VAL A 143 3.85 7.95 -8.27
C VAL A 143 2.63 8.36 -9.08
N TRP A 144 1.54 8.63 -8.40
CA TRP A 144 0.35 9.21 -9.02
C TRP A 144 0.52 10.74 -8.98
N GLU A 145 0.98 11.31 -10.10
CA GLU A 145 0.99 12.77 -10.28
C GLU A 145 -0.45 13.28 -10.39
N ASP A 146 -0.73 14.38 -9.67
CA ASP A 146 -2.03 15.09 -9.69
C ASP A 146 -2.28 15.77 -11.05
#